data_19f91376fa5437d707c315fec8a913bc
#
_entry.id   19f91376fa5437d707c315fec8a913bc
#
_cell.length_a   1.000
_cell.length_b   1.000
_cell.length_c   1.000
_cell.angle_alpha   90.00
_cell.angle_beta   90.00
_cell.angle_gamma   90.00
#
_symmetry.space_group_name_H-M   'P 1'
#
loop_
_entity.id
_entity.type
_entity.pdbx_description
1 polymer ?
#
loop_
_entity_poly.entity_id
_entity_poly.type
_entity_poly.pdbx_seq_one_letter_code
_entity_poly.pdbx_strand_id
1 'polypeptide(L)'
;MSTVSLMFALVLAGCPDQDGVLSAAADRIEAEYMVPARGAAIAADVRRWRDEDRYGAECGRDDAFAARFQRDLAVYDSHFRVEAAPAGPDADNWLTLWRASAVAANSGVREVRVMEGNIGYLRLSSFHSWDLARPKLESALHLLADVSGLIVDLRQNGGGDGETAGHMMRALLPAETDSVVWMETRHGRAEARLPDPVLPAVAAQTPIAVLIDRRTGSAAEAVAYALQSQGRAELVGMRSGGAAHMIGDPVSLPHGFSMGIPEARPIDRITGANWEQTGVIPDVDGGDDPLFIARRILMEPARK
;
A
#
# COMPACT_ATOMS: atom_id res chain seq x y z
N MET A 1 -10.96 -61.57 34.93
CA MET A 1 -10.20 -60.33 35.21
C MET A 1 -10.29 -59.47 34.00
N SER A 2 -11.23 -58.50 34.01
CA SER A 2 -11.48 -57.58 32.90
C SER A 2 -10.71 -56.29 33.13
N THR A 3 -9.75 -55.98 32.28
CA THR A 3 -9.01 -54.73 32.25
C THR A 3 -9.86 -53.67 31.52
N VAL A 4 -10.40 -52.73 32.29
CA VAL A 4 -11.04 -51.52 31.77
C VAL A 4 -9.94 -50.53 31.36
N SER A 5 -9.74 -50.30 30.09
CA SER A 5 -8.83 -49.32 29.51
C SER A 5 -9.53 -47.96 29.63
N LEU A 6 -9.10 -47.10 30.58
CA LEU A 6 -9.53 -45.71 30.65
C LEU A 6 -8.81 -44.93 29.54
N MET A 7 -9.50 -44.60 28.47
CA MET A 7 -9.08 -43.57 27.53
C MET A 7 -9.25 -42.19 28.17
N PHE A 8 -8.17 -41.59 28.61
CA PHE A 8 -8.14 -40.17 28.94
C PHE A 8 -8.24 -39.41 27.62
N ALA A 9 -9.42 -38.85 27.33
CA ALA A 9 -9.51 -37.77 26.33
C ALA A 9 -8.75 -36.58 26.90
N LEU A 10 -7.57 -36.28 26.37
CA LEU A 10 -6.90 -35.01 26.58
C LEU A 10 -7.79 -33.95 25.95
N VAL A 11 -8.58 -33.27 26.75
CA VAL A 11 -9.20 -32.00 26.36
C VAL A 11 -8.02 -31.05 26.26
N LEU A 12 -7.56 -30.78 25.05
CA LEU A 12 -6.66 -29.67 24.78
C LEU A 12 -7.39 -28.43 25.25
N ALA A 13 -6.97 -27.87 26.38
CA ALA A 13 -7.44 -26.57 26.83
C ALA A 13 -7.00 -25.58 25.73
N GLY A 14 -7.97 -25.05 24.97
CA GLY A 14 -7.70 -23.98 23.99
C GLY A 14 -6.99 -22.81 24.67
N CYS A 15 -6.47 -21.90 23.90
CA CYS A 15 -5.81 -20.70 24.39
C CYS A 15 -6.86 -19.57 24.54
N PRO A 16 -7.47 -19.34 25.72
CA PRO A 16 -8.64 -18.45 25.86
C PRO A 16 -8.37 -17.03 25.39
N ASP A 17 -7.13 -16.55 25.53
CA ASP A 17 -6.75 -15.20 25.11
C ASP A 17 -6.77 -15.09 23.58
N GLN A 18 -6.23 -16.09 22.88
CA GLN A 18 -6.26 -16.14 21.40
C GLN A 18 -7.68 -16.35 20.88
N ASP A 19 -8.50 -17.16 21.56
CA ASP A 19 -9.90 -17.35 21.20
C ASP A 19 -10.71 -16.04 21.28
N GLY A 20 -10.42 -15.22 22.29
CA GLY A 20 -10.99 -13.89 22.45
C GLY A 20 -10.57 -12.95 21.29
N VAL A 21 -9.28 -12.97 20.92
CA VAL A 21 -8.76 -12.20 19.79
C VAL A 21 -9.40 -12.63 18.46
N LEU A 22 -9.46 -13.94 18.19
CA LEU A 22 -10.04 -14.46 16.95
C LEU A 22 -11.54 -14.15 16.83
N SER A 23 -12.28 -14.24 17.96
CA SER A 23 -13.70 -13.89 17.98
C SER A 23 -13.93 -12.42 17.65
N ALA A 24 -13.20 -11.53 18.32
CA ALA A 24 -13.27 -10.09 18.08
C ALA A 24 -12.82 -9.72 16.66
N ALA A 25 -11.74 -10.34 16.17
CA ALA A 25 -11.26 -10.14 14.80
C ALA A 25 -12.32 -10.54 13.76
N ALA A 26 -12.97 -11.70 13.95
CA ALA A 26 -14.05 -12.13 13.04
C ALA A 26 -15.19 -11.12 13.00
N ASP A 27 -15.63 -10.62 14.17
CA ASP A 27 -16.72 -9.64 14.26
C ASP A 27 -16.35 -8.32 13.58
N ARG A 28 -15.10 -7.87 13.76
CA ARG A 28 -14.60 -6.65 13.10
C ARG A 28 -14.46 -6.82 11.58
N ILE A 29 -13.94 -7.94 11.10
CA ILE A 29 -13.84 -8.24 9.66
C ILE A 29 -15.23 -8.25 9.02
N GLU A 30 -16.22 -8.91 9.64
CA GLU A 30 -17.59 -8.95 9.15
C GLU A 30 -18.23 -7.56 9.12
N ALA A 31 -17.92 -6.72 10.10
CA ALA A 31 -18.45 -5.37 10.22
C ALA A 31 -17.79 -4.37 9.29
N GLU A 32 -16.51 -4.48 8.95
CA GLU A 32 -15.71 -3.40 8.36
C GLU A 32 -15.12 -3.72 6.99
N TYR A 33 -14.87 -5.00 6.68
CA TYR A 33 -14.28 -5.34 5.38
C TYR A 33 -15.08 -4.77 4.22
N MET A 34 -14.41 -4.14 3.24
CA MET A 34 -15.03 -3.34 2.18
C MET A 34 -16.07 -4.06 1.33
N VAL A 35 -15.97 -5.39 1.17
CA VAL A 35 -16.94 -6.21 0.44
C VAL A 35 -17.70 -7.08 1.44
N PRO A 36 -18.96 -6.70 1.84
CA PRO A 36 -19.68 -7.35 2.94
C PRO A 36 -19.78 -8.88 2.83
N ALA A 37 -20.14 -9.39 1.66
CA ALA A 37 -20.25 -10.85 1.45
C ALA A 37 -18.91 -11.59 1.63
N ARG A 38 -17.81 -10.97 1.21
CA ARG A 38 -16.46 -11.53 1.39
C ARG A 38 -16.01 -11.41 2.84
N GLY A 39 -16.31 -10.27 3.51
CA GLY A 39 -16.07 -10.09 4.94
C GLY A 39 -16.75 -11.15 5.79
N ALA A 40 -18.01 -11.45 5.53
CA ALA A 40 -18.76 -12.52 6.20
C ALA A 40 -18.12 -13.90 5.98
N ALA A 41 -17.65 -14.20 4.76
CA ALA A 41 -16.97 -15.46 4.47
C ALA A 41 -15.63 -15.59 5.22
N ILE A 42 -14.82 -14.53 5.22
CA ILE A 42 -13.54 -14.50 5.96
C ILE A 42 -13.79 -14.66 7.46
N ALA A 43 -14.78 -13.95 8.01
CA ALA A 43 -15.15 -14.05 9.42
C ALA A 43 -15.59 -15.48 9.81
N ALA A 44 -16.34 -16.15 8.94
CA ALA A 44 -16.73 -17.54 9.16
C ALA A 44 -15.50 -18.48 9.19
N ASP A 45 -14.52 -18.25 8.32
CA ASP A 45 -13.28 -19.01 8.33
C ASP A 45 -12.45 -18.76 9.60
N VAL A 46 -12.36 -17.50 10.06
CA VAL A 46 -11.66 -17.14 11.31
C VAL A 46 -12.33 -17.81 12.53
N ARG A 47 -13.68 -17.81 12.58
CA ARG A 47 -14.43 -18.53 13.63
C ARG A 47 -14.16 -20.03 13.61
N ARG A 48 -14.12 -20.64 12.42
CA ARG A 48 -13.75 -22.05 12.25
C ARG A 48 -12.32 -22.33 12.72
N TRP A 49 -11.34 -21.47 12.39
CA TRP A 49 -9.94 -21.62 12.83
C TRP A 49 -9.83 -21.59 14.37
N ARG A 50 -10.64 -20.76 15.03
CA ARG A 50 -10.76 -20.75 16.49
C ARG A 50 -11.30 -22.09 16.99
N ASP A 51 -12.41 -22.55 16.45
CA ASP A 51 -13.10 -23.79 16.89
C ASP A 51 -12.23 -25.05 16.64
N GLU A 52 -11.34 -25.01 15.66
CA GLU A 52 -10.37 -26.06 15.34
C GLU A 52 -9.05 -25.95 16.13
N ASP A 53 -8.92 -25.00 17.05
CA ASP A 53 -7.67 -24.70 17.79
C ASP A 53 -6.44 -24.54 16.88
N ARG A 54 -6.64 -23.90 15.71
CA ARG A 54 -5.61 -23.79 14.66
C ARG A 54 -4.30 -23.17 15.16
N TYR A 55 -4.37 -22.30 16.14
CA TYR A 55 -3.23 -21.54 16.67
C TYR A 55 -2.74 -22.04 18.05
N GLY A 56 -3.21 -23.18 18.53
CA GLY A 56 -2.84 -23.72 19.84
C GLY A 56 -1.33 -23.90 20.04
N ALA A 57 -0.58 -24.15 18.96
CA ALA A 57 0.88 -24.20 19.01
C ALA A 57 1.55 -22.85 19.32
N GLU A 58 0.89 -21.73 19.07
CA GLU A 58 1.35 -20.37 19.33
C GLU A 58 0.86 -19.81 20.68
N CYS A 59 0.15 -20.62 21.50
CA CYS A 59 -0.35 -20.19 22.79
C CYS A 59 0.74 -19.59 23.70
N GLY A 60 0.52 -18.39 24.24
CA GLY A 60 1.51 -17.65 25.01
C GLY A 60 2.69 -17.08 24.22
N ARG A 61 2.61 -17.07 22.88
CA ARG A 61 3.61 -16.47 21.99
C ARG A 61 2.96 -15.48 21.04
N ASP A 62 2.60 -14.31 21.56
CA ASP A 62 1.75 -13.32 20.91
C ASP A 62 2.26 -12.87 19.53
N ASP A 63 3.56 -12.58 19.39
CA ASP A 63 4.16 -12.22 18.10
C ASP A 63 4.08 -13.35 17.07
N ALA A 64 4.29 -14.60 17.50
CA ALA A 64 4.21 -15.76 16.62
C ALA A 64 2.76 -16.01 16.16
N PHE A 65 1.80 -15.83 17.09
CA PHE A 65 0.37 -15.90 16.78
C PHE A 65 -0.03 -14.80 15.80
N ALA A 66 0.27 -13.53 16.09
CA ALA A 66 -0.03 -12.40 15.23
C ALA A 66 0.53 -12.61 13.81
N ALA A 67 1.80 -12.99 13.71
CA ALA A 67 2.45 -13.24 12.42
C ALA A 67 1.83 -14.40 11.64
N ARG A 68 1.39 -15.46 12.32
CA ARG A 68 0.73 -16.60 11.67
C ARG A 68 -0.69 -16.25 11.23
N PHE A 69 -1.46 -15.60 12.09
CA PHE A 69 -2.81 -15.16 11.80
C PHE A 69 -2.83 -14.17 10.63
N GLN A 70 -1.91 -13.20 10.60
CA GLN A 70 -1.76 -12.29 9.46
C GLN A 70 -1.45 -13.05 8.15
N ARG A 71 -0.55 -14.04 8.18
CA ARG A 71 -0.26 -14.86 6.97
C ARG A 71 -1.48 -15.62 6.47
N ASP A 72 -2.29 -16.16 7.38
CA ASP A 72 -3.51 -16.88 7.02
C ASP A 72 -4.57 -15.93 6.42
N LEU A 73 -4.71 -14.72 6.95
CA LEU A 73 -5.57 -13.68 6.39
C LEU A 73 -5.06 -13.14 5.04
N ALA A 74 -3.75 -13.09 4.82
CA ALA A 74 -3.16 -12.60 3.58
C ALA A 74 -3.55 -13.42 2.33
N VAL A 75 -4.05 -14.65 2.50
CA VAL A 75 -4.62 -15.46 1.41
C VAL A 75 -5.89 -14.81 0.85
N TYR A 76 -6.65 -14.09 1.69
CA TYR A 76 -7.87 -13.38 1.27
C TYR A 76 -7.53 -11.97 0.79
N ASP A 77 -6.66 -11.28 1.54
CA ASP A 77 -6.24 -9.92 1.25
C ASP A 77 -4.90 -9.63 1.94
N SER A 78 -3.90 -9.26 1.15
CA SER A 78 -2.54 -9.02 1.62
C SER A 78 -2.41 -7.75 2.49
N HIS A 79 -3.47 -6.94 2.56
CA HIS A 79 -3.50 -5.72 3.37
C HIS A 79 -3.92 -5.94 4.82
N PHE A 80 -4.47 -7.09 5.18
CA PHE A 80 -4.67 -7.38 6.60
C PHE A 80 -3.36 -7.23 7.38
N ARG A 81 -3.42 -6.55 8.51
CA ARG A 81 -2.34 -6.42 9.48
C ARG A 81 -2.81 -6.94 10.82
N VAL A 82 -1.98 -7.71 11.48
CA VAL A 82 -2.23 -8.16 12.85
C VAL A 82 -0.96 -7.95 13.63
N GLU A 83 -1.05 -7.21 14.72
CA GLU A 83 0.08 -6.88 15.57
C GLU A 83 -0.27 -7.20 17.02
N ALA A 84 0.68 -7.81 17.73
CA ALA A 84 0.63 -7.83 19.18
C ALA A 84 1.18 -6.49 19.67
N ALA A 85 0.43 -5.78 20.52
CA ALA A 85 0.96 -4.56 21.08
C ALA A 85 2.16 -4.88 21.97
N PRO A 86 3.25 -4.12 21.90
CA PRO A 86 4.30 -4.23 22.89
C PRO A 86 3.70 -3.97 24.29
N ALA A 87 3.97 -4.86 25.22
CA ALA A 87 3.57 -4.66 26.62
C ALA A 87 4.37 -3.47 27.16
N GLY A 88 3.72 -2.29 27.29
CA GLY A 88 4.36 -1.12 27.87
C GLY A 88 3.81 0.23 27.36
N PRO A 89 4.33 1.34 27.88
CA PRO A 89 3.90 2.69 27.52
C PRO A 89 4.24 3.12 26.07
N ASP A 90 4.83 2.24 25.28
CA ASP A 90 5.27 2.52 23.91
C ASP A 90 4.20 2.16 22.84
N ALA A 91 3.02 1.71 23.22
CA ALA A 91 1.95 1.37 22.27
C ALA A 91 1.51 2.57 21.42
N ASP A 92 1.67 3.80 21.92
CA ASP A 92 1.36 5.05 21.19
C ASP A 92 2.55 5.61 20.39
N ASN A 93 3.69 4.92 20.36
CA ASN A 93 4.95 5.45 19.82
C ASN A 93 5.13 5.21 18.31
N TRP A 94 4.25 4.44 17.64
CA TRP A 94 4.37 4.14 16.21
C TRP A 94 4.44 5.40 15.34
N LEU A 95 3.61 6.40 15.64
CA LEU A 95 3.60 7.67 14.91
C LEU A 95 4.94 8.42 15.06
N THR A 96 5.50 8.42 16.28
CA THR A 96 6.81 9.01 16.55
C THR A 96 7.92 8.27 15.80
N LEU A 97 7.92 6.94 15.81
CA LEU A 97 8.88 6.12 15.07
C LEU A 97 8.73 6.31 13.55
N TRP A 98 7.50 6.36 13.06
CA TRP A 98 7.25 6.62 11.64
C TRP A 98 7.72 8.01 11.22
N ARG A 99 7.47 9.05 12.02
CA ARG A 99 7.99 10.40 11.77
C ARG A 99 9.52 10.45 11.86
N ALA A 100 10.13 9.74 12.80
CA ALA A 100 11.58 9.63 12.89
C ALA A 100 12.16 8.92 11.65
N SER A 101 11.50 7.88 11.15
CA SER A 101 11.90 7.20 9.91
C SER A 101 11.81 8.14 8.69
N ALA A 102 10.81 9.03 8.65
CA ALA A 102 10.67 10.03 7.60
C ALA A 102 11.88 10.99 7.58
N VAL A 103 12.29 11.47 8.76
CA VAL A 103 13.49 12.34 8.88
C VAL A 103 14.74 11.59 8.42
N ALA A 104 14.96 10.37 8.87
CA ALA A 104 16.10 9.53 8.50
C ALA A 104 16.16 9.20 7.00
N ALA A 105 14.99 9.10 6.34
CA ALA A 105 14.84 8.81 4.92
C ALA A 105 14.72 10.08 4.04
N ASN A 106 14.94 11.28 4.59
CA ASN A 106 14.70 12.56 3.91
C ASN A 106 13.28 12.63 3.30
N SER A 107 12.29 12.18 4.06
CA SER A 107 10.88 12.09 3.68
C SER A 107 10.63 11.35 2.34
N GLY A 108 11.47 10.37 2.04
CA GLY A 108 11.38 9.55 0.84
C GLY A 108 12.07 10.12 -0.39
N VAL A 109 12.43 11.38 -0.43
CA VAL A 109 13.19 11.99 -1.55
C VAL A 109 14.65 11.56 -1.49
N ARG A 110 15.03 10.62 -2.34
CA ARG A 110 16.37 9.98 -2.31
C ARG A 110 17.36 10.61 -3.25
N GLU A 111 16.88 11.05 -4.40
CA GLU A 111 17.74 11.62 -5.44
C GLU A 111 16.95 12.57 -6.32
N VAL A 112 17.55 13.73 -6.61
CA VAL A 112 17.07 14.72 -7.55
C VAL A 112 18.24 15.16 -8.40
N ARG A 113 18.16 15.02 -9.70
CA ARG A 113 19.24 15.46 -10.61
C ARG A 113 18.72 15.79 -12.00
N VAL A 114 19.46 16.59 -12.74
CA VAL A 114 19.30 16.79 -14.17
C VAL A 114 20.39 16.01 -14.90
N MET A 115 20.00 15.14 -15.79
CA MET A 115 20.89 14.31 -16.60
C MET A 115 21.13 14.92 -17.97
N GLU A 116 22.05 14.34 -18.72
CA GLU A 116 22.30 14.68 -20.12
C GLU A 116 21.01 14.68 -20.95
N GLY A 117 20.85 15.65 -21.85
CA GLY A 117 19.61 15.86 -22.62
C GLY A 117 18.56 16.67 -21.84
N ASN A 118 18.95 17.31 -20.73
CA ASN A 118 18.06 18.06 -19.85
C ASN A 118 16.90 17.19 -19.29
N ILE A 119 17.20 15.92 -18.99
CA ILE A 119 16.24 14.98 -18.42
C ILE A 119 16.29 15.06 -16.90
N GLY A 120 15.17 15.43 -16.29
CA GLY A 120 15.00 15.39 -14.83
C GLY A 120 14.88 13.96 -14.32
N TYR A 121 15.42 13.70 -13.13
CA TYR A 121 15.29 12.44 -12.44
C TYR A 121 14.92 12.70 -10.98
N LEU A 122 13.83 12.11 -10.54
CA LEU A 122 13.33 12.17 -9.17
C LEU A 122 13.12 10.74 -8.66
N ARG A 123 13.89 10.34 -7.62
CA ARG A 123 13.72 9.03 -6.96
C ARG A 123 13.02 9.19 -5.63
N LEU A 124 11.91 8.49 -5.47
CA LEU A 124 11.12 8.43 -4.26
C LEU A 124 11.13 7.01 -3.70
N SER A 125 11.62 6.82 -2.46
CA SER A 125 11.69 5.50 -1.81
C SER A 125 10.47 5.17 -0.96
N SER A 126 9.65 6.15 -0.61
CA SER A 126 8.41 6.01 0.14
C SER A 126 7.62 7.32 0.05
N PHE A 127 6.33 7.27 0.33
CA PHE A 127 5.51 8.45 0.60
C PHE A 127 5.34 8.58 2.12
N HIS A 128 6.04 9.53 2.72
CA HIS A 128 5.89 9.88 4.13
C HIS A 128 4.80 10.94 4.31
N SER A 129 4.40 11.22 5.57
CA SER A 129 3.33 12.19 5.85
C SER A 129 3.56 13.53 5.18
N TRP A 130 2.47 14.10 4.68
CA TRP A 130 2.47 15.30 3.86
C TRP A 130 3.23 16.47 4.48
N ASP A 131 3.03 16.72 5.77
CA ASP A 131 3.70 17.82 6.49
C ASP A 131 5.22 17.74 6.44
N LEU A 132 5.81 16.55 6.41
CA LEU A 132 7.24 16.31 6.32
C LEU A 132 7.75 16.20 4.87
N ALA A 133 6.93 15.64 3.98
CA ALA A 133 7.31 15.39 2.59
C ALA A 133 7.19 16.66 1.72
N ARG A 134 6.17 17.50 1.98
CA ARG A 134 5.89 18.70 1.18
C ARG A 134 7.11 19.58 0.88
N PRO A 135 7.88 20.08 1.84
CA PRO A 135 8.98 20.99 1.54
C PRO A 135 10.09 20.35 0.71
N LYS A 136 10.24 19.02 0.80
CA LYS A 136 11.22 18.25 0.03
C LYS A 136 10.75 18.06 -1.42
N LEU A 137 9.49 17.70 -1.61
CA LEU A 137 8.88 17.52 -2.94
C LEU A 137 8.79 18.86 -3.68
N GLU A 138 8.39 19.93 -2.99
CA GLU A 138 8.35 21.28 -3.55
C GLU A 138 9.73 21.71 -4.06
N SER A 139 10.78 21.55 -3.26
CA SER A 139 12.17 21.86 -3.66
C SER A 139 12.64 20.99 -4.83
N ALA A 140 12.30 19.71 -4.84
CA ALA A 140 12.66 18.79 -5.91
C ALA A 140 11.99 19.16 -7.23
N LEU A 141 10.70 19.47 -7.22
CA LEU A 141 9.95 19.84 -8.41
C LEU A 141 10.35 21.23 -8.93
N HIS A 142 10.68 22.17 -8.06
CA HIS A 142 11.25 23.45 -8.47
C HIS A 142 12.60 23.28 -9.19
N LEU A 143 13.49 22.40 -8.70
CA LEU A 143 14.75 22.09 -9.37
C LEU A 143 14.53 21.52 -10.78
N LEU A 144 13.43 20.80 -10.98
CA LEU A 144 13.11 20.09 -12.21
C LEU A 144 12.07 20.84 -13.08
N ALA A 145 11.79 22.12 -12.82
CA ALA A 145 10.73 22.85 -13.51
C ALA A 145 10.96 23.01 -15.02
N ASP A 146 12.23 23.17 -15.44
CA ASP A 146 12.59 23.49 -16.84
C ASP A 146 13.21 22.29 -17.58
N VAL A 147 12.95 21.04 -17.13
CA VAL A 147 13.49 19.85 -17.82
C VAL A 147 12.70 19.52 -19.07
N SER A 148 13.40 18.94 -20.05
CA SER A 148 12.79 18.52 -21.34
C SER A 148 12.01 17.21 -21.24
N GLY A 149 12.23 16.44 -20.18
CA GLY A 149 11.53 15.21 -19.84
C GLY A 149 11.80 14.84 -18.39
N LEU A 150 10.91 14.09 -17.75
CA LEU A 150 11.02 13.73 -16.34
C LEU A 150 10.95 12.20 -16.15
N ILE A 151 11.90 11.67 -15.40
CA ILE A 151 11.84 10.29 -14.88
C ILE A 151 11.48 10.32 -13.41
N VAL A 152 10.38 9.67 -13.04
CA VAL A 152 9.98 9.43 -11.65
C VAL A 152 10.31 7.97 -11.30
N ASP A 153 11.28 7.76 -10.42
CA ASP A 153 11.72 6.41 -10.03
C ASP A 153 11.03 5.98 -8.74
N LEU A 154 10.07 5.08 -8.89
CA LEU A 154 9.29 4.45 -7.82
C LEU A 154 9.76 3.01 -7.53
N ARG A 155 10.88 2.58 -8.07
CA ARG A 155 11.43 1.26 -7.75
C ARG A 155 11.78 1.16 -6.27
N GLN A 156 11.39 0.04 -5.66
CA GLN A 156 11.54 -0.22 -4.22
C GLN A 156 10.75 0.74 -3.31
N ASN A 157 9.78 1.48 -3.86
CA ASN A 157 8.85 2.30 -3.10
C ASN A 157 7.61 1.47 -2.76
N GLY A 158 7.49 1.04 -1.52
CA GLY A 158 6.35 0.24 -1.04
C GLY A 158 5.07 1.05 -0.79
N GLY A 159 5.05 2.33 -1.12
CA GLY A 159 3.90 3.20 -0.89
C GLY A 159 4.07 4.11 0.32
N GLY A 160 3.01 4.23 1.14
CA GLY A 160 2.95 5.07 2.32
C GLY A 160 1.75 6.00 2.31
N ASP A 161 1.95 7.27 2.64
CA ASP A 161 0.91 8.27 2.82
C ASP A 161 0.15 8.59 1.54
N GLY A 162 -1.18 8.40 1.58
CA GLY A 162 -2.05 8.62 0.43
C GLY A 162 -2.25 10.09 0.07
N GLU A 163 -2.18 11.00 1.05
CA GLU A 163 -2.27 12.44 0.82
C GLU A 163 -1.06 12.93 0.02
N THR A 164 0.14 12.53 0.42
CA THR A 164 1.37 12.85 -0.30
C THR A 164 1.37 12.28 -1.72
N ALA A 165 0.91 11.04 -1.92
CA ALA A 165 0.75 10.46 -3.25
C ALA A 165 -0.28 11.24 -4.09
N GLY A 166 -1.39 11.66 -3.49
CA GLY A 166 -2.39 12.52 -4.12
C GLY A 166 -1.82 13.84 -4.62
N HIS A 167 -1.01 14.52 -3.79
CA HIS A 167 -0.31 15.76 -4.20
C HIS A 167 0.71 15.52 -5.32
N MET A 168 1.41 14.38 -5.31
CA MET A 168 2.29 14.01 -6.43
C MET A 168 1.49 13.76 -7.72
N MET A 169 0.36 13.05 -7.64
CA MET A 169 -0.52 12.88 -8.80
C MET A 169 -1.00 14.24 -9.32
N ARG A 170 -1.44 15.14 -8.45
CA ARG A 170 -1.86 16.50 -8.81
C ARG A 170 -0.77 17.29 -9.53
N ALA A 171 0.48 17.17 -9.10
CA ALA A 171 1.62 17.88 -9.72
C ALA A 171 2.00 17.33 -11.10
N LEU A 172 1.77 16.03 -11.34
CA LEU A 172 2.19 15.33 -12.55
C LEU A 172 1.07 15.24 -13.60
N LEU A 173 -0.19 15.26 -13.21
CA LEU A 173 -1.35 15.19 -14.09
C LEU A 173 -1.75 16.57 -14.64
N PRO A 174 -2.48 16.64 -15.75
CA PRO A 174 -3.06 17.87 -16.24
C PRO A 174 -3.92 18.56 -15.18
N ALA A 175 -3.91 19.90 -15.16
CA ALA A 175 -4.56 20.71 -14.11
C ALA A 175 -6.09 20.49 -14.03
N GLU A 176 -6.71 20.12 -15.15
CA GLU A 176 -8.15 19.81 -15.27
C GLU A 176 -8.54 18.44 -14.74
N THR A 177 -7.56 17.60 -14.32
CA THR A 177 -7.87 16.27 -13.76
C THR A 177 -8.32 16.41 -12.31
N ASP A 178 -9.62 16.33 -12.03
CA ASP A 178 -10.15 16.46 -10.67
C ASP A 178 -10.04 15.17 -9.86
N SER A 179 -10.15 14.03 -10.52
CA SER A 179 -10.16 12.71 -9.88
C SER A 179 -9.70 11.64 -10.86
N VAL A 180 -8.98 10.65 -10.35
CA VAL A 180 -8.49 9.50 -11.13
C VAL A 180 -9.16 8.19 -10.73
N VAL A 181 -9.73 8.12 -9.52
CA VAL A 181 -10.36 6.90 -8.99
C VAL A 181 -11.71 7.17 -8.34
N TRP A 182 -12.57 6.17 -8.39
CA TRP A 182 -13.66 6.00 -7.45
C TRP A 182 -13.13 5.25 -6.24
N MET A 183 -13.43 5.72 -5.05
CA MET A 183 -13.20 4.96 -3.83
C MET A 183 -14.43 4.14 -3.50
N GLU A 184 -14.31 2.82 -3.49
CA GLU A 184 -15.39 1.90 -3.17
C GLU A 184 -15.17 1.32 -1.76
N THR A 185 -16.20 1.46 -0.93
CA THR A 185 -16.25 0.96 0.44
C THR A 185 -17.47 0.07 0.60
N ARG A 186 -17.66 -0.53 1.76
CA ARG A 186 -18.88 -1.28 2.08
C ARG A 186 -20.18 -0.44 2.03
N HIS A 187 -20.06 0.87 2.12
CA HIS A 187 -21.19 1.81 2.12
C HIS A 187 -21.52 2.38 0.73
N GLY A 188 -20.73 2.02 -0.28
CA GLY A 188 -20.91 2.47 -1.65
C GLY A 188 -19.65 3.04 -2.26
N ARG A 189 -19.83 3.72 -3.39
CA ARG A 189 -18.76 4.30 -4.19
C ARG A 189 -18.84 5.82 -4.15
N ALA A 190 -17.70 6.48 -3.90
CA ALA A 190 -17.57 7.93 -3.93
C ALA A 190 -16.39 8.35 -4.82
N GLU A 191 -16.47 9.53 -5.40
CA GLU A 191 -15.37 10.11 -6.15
C GLU A 191 -14.25 10.53 -5.19
N ALA A 192 -13.02 10.03 -5.43
CA ALA A 192 -11.85 10.48 -4.70
C ALA A 192 -11.19 11.64 -5.46
N ARG A 193 -11.40 12.86 -4.98
CA ARG A 193 -10.82 14.05 -5.59
C ARG A 193 -9.34 14.16 -5.25
N LEU A 194 -8.56 14.58 -6.23
CA LEU A 194 -7.18 14.98 -5.99
C LEU A 194 -7.14 16.25 -5.13
N PRO A 195 -6.12 16.42 -4.27
CA PRO A 195 -6.01 17.60 -3.43
C PRO A 195 -5.79 18.88 -4.28
N ASP A 196 -5.96 20.03 -3.64
CA ASP A 196 -5.65 21.31 -4.28
C ASP A 196 -4.18 21.40 -4.70
N PRO A 197 -3.87 22.09 -5.81
CA PRO A 197 -2.52 22.21 -6.30
C PRO A 197 -1.68 23.08 -5.36
N VAL A 198 -0.69 22.50 -4.71
CA VAL A 198 0.27 23.17 -3.82
C VAL A 198 1.72 22.90 -4.20
N LEU A 199 1.99 21.83 -4.95
CA LEU A 199 3.32 21.56 -5.51
C LEU A 199 3.45 22.22 -6.89
N PRO A 200 4.69 22.56 -7.33
CA PRO A 200 4.94 22.98 -8.70
C PRO A 200 4.44 21.92 -9.69
N ALA A 201 3.59 22.34 -10.61
CA ALA A 201 3.06 21.45 -11.65
C ALA A 201 4.12 21.17 -12.71
N VAL A 202 4.24 19.93 -13.12
CA VAL A 202 5.02 19.54 -14.30
C VAL A 202 4.20 19.86 -15.56
N ALA A 203 4.78 20.64 -16.46
CA ALA A 203 4.08 21.08 -17.66
C ALA A 203 3.47 19.90 -18.45
N ALA A 204 2.25 20.08 -18.96
CA ALA A 204 1.52 19.01 -19.62
C ALA A 204 2.26 18.42 -20.83
N GLN A 205 3.05 19.24 -21.52
CA GLN A 205 3.87 18.83 -22.67
C GLN A 205 5.19 18.13 -22.29
N THR A 206 5.64 18.21 -21.03
CA THR A 206 6.85 17.51 -20.57
C THR A 206 6.59 16.01 -20.53
N PRO A 207 7.25 15.19 -21.35
CA PRO A 207 7.06 13.75 -21.31
C PRO A 207 7.55 13.17 -19.99
N ILE A 208 6.83 12.17 -19.48
CA ILE A 208 7.15 11.50 -18.21
C ILE A 208 7.34 10.01 -18.44
N ALA A 209 8.41 9.45 -17.87
CA ALA A 209 8.57 8.02 -17.68
C ALA A 209 8.56 7.69 -16.19
N VAL A 210 7.90 6.60 -15.79
CA VAL A 210 7.88 6.12 -14.42
C VAL A 210 8.58 4.78 -14.34
N LEU A 211 9.57 4.65 -13.45
CA LEU A 211 10.24 3.38 -13.21
C LEU A 211 9.55 2.63 -12.07
N ILE A 212 9.16 1.38 -12.33
CA ILE A 212 8.52 0.49 -11.34
C ILE A 212 9.24 -0.85 -11.27
N ASP A 213 9.12 -1.52 -10.11
CA ASP A 213 9.60 -2.88 -9.90
C ASP A 213 8.66 -3.68 -8.98
N ARG A 214 9.02 -4.93 -8.68
CA ARG A 214 8.22 -5.83 -7.84
C ARG A 214 7.99 -5.32 -6.41
N ARG A 215 8.76 -4.33 -5.95
CA ARG A 215 8.63 -3.69 -4.64
C ARG A 215 7.88 -2.36 -4.70
N THR A 216 7.56 -1.88 -5.89
CA THR A 216 6.60 -0.77 -6.04
C THR A 216 5.26 -1.26 -5.53
N GLY A 217 4.67 -0.58 -4.53
CA GLY A 217 3.45 -1.05 -3.86
C GLY A 217 2.53 0.09 -3.42
N SER A 218 1.25 -0.23 -3.18
CA SER A 218 0.26 0.64 -2.53
C SER A 218 0.20 2.05 -3.15
N ALA A 219 0.42 3.12 -2.37
CA ALA A 219 0.39 4.50 -2.85
C ALA A 219 1.33 4.77 -4.04
N ALA A 220 2.46 4.06 -4.15
CA ALA A 220 3.35 4.18 -5.31
C ALA A 220 2.74 3.55 -6.56
N GLU A 221 2.01 2.44 -6.41
CA GLU A 221 1.24 1.86 -7.51
C GLU A 221 0.09 2.78 -7.92
N ALA A 222 -0.58 3.42 -6.95
CA ALA A 222 -1.65 4.38 -7.25
C ALA A 222 -1.16 5.52 -8.14
N VAL A 223 0.03 6.09 -7.84
CA VAL A 223 0.66 7.12 -8.68
C VAL A 223 0.99 6.57 -10.07
N ALA A 224 1.65 5.41 -10.14
CA ALA A 224 2.03 4.80 -11.42
C ALA A 224 0.80 4.47 -12.28
N TYR A 225 -0.19 3.79 -11.69
CA TYR A 225 -1.42 3.40 -12.39
C TYR A 225 -2.23 4.60 -12.88
N ALA A 226 -2.37 5.63 -12.04
CA ALA A 226 -3.06 6.85 -12.43
C ALA A 226 -2.38 7.56 -13.60
N LEU A 227 -1.06 7.69 -13.59
CA LEU A 227 -0.31 8.30 -14.69
C LEU A 227 -0.42 7.48 -15.98
N GLN A 228 -0.40 6.15 -15.88
CA GLN A 228 -0.56 5.25 -17.02
C GLN A 228 -1.98 5.32 -17.60
N SER A 229 -3.01 5.15 -16.78
CA SER A 229 -4.41 5.12 -17.23
C SER A 229 -4.85 6.46 -17.85
N GLN A 230 -4.29 7.58 -17.37
CA GLN A 230 -4.51 8.91 -17.94
C GLN A 230 -3.65 9.17 -19.20
N GLY A 231 -2.83 8.22 -19.65
CA GLY A 231 -1.92 8.41 -20.77
C GLY A 231 -0.85 9.50 -20.52
N ARG A 232 -0.57 9.80 -19.26
CA ARG A 232 0.33 10.90 -18.86
C ARG A 232 1.80 10.46 -18.82
N ALA A 233 2.07 9.21 -18.53
CA ALA A 233 3.42 8.67 -18.44
C ALA A 233 3.52 7.28 -19.06
N GLU A 234 4.72 6.95 -19.55
CA GLU A 234 5.08 5.58 -19.95
C GLU A 234 5.77 4.87 -18.79
N LEU A 235 5.25 3.71 -18.39
CA LEU A 235 5.81 2.92 -17.31
C LEU A 235 6.88 1.97 -17.83
N VAL A 236 8.04 1.99 -17.20
CA VAL A 236 9.20 1.18 -17.58
C VAL A 236 9.65 0.32 -16.39
N GLY A 237 9.88 -0.94 -16.61
CA GLY A 237 10.42 -1.81 -15.54
C GLY A 237 9.78 -3.17 -15.46
N MET A 238 9.43 -3.58 -14.26
CA MET A 238 8.78 -4.86 -13.97
C MET A 238 7.41 -4.61 -13.34
N ARG A 239 6.53 -5.60 -13.48
CA ARG A 239 5.24 -5.64 -12.77
C ARG A 239 5.42 -5.35 -11.28
N SER A 240 4.56 -4.50 -10.72
CA SER A 240 4.57 -4.08 -9.32
C SER A 240 3.99 -5.13 -8.35
N GLY A 241 3.90 -4.78 -7.06
CA GLY A 241 3.53 -5.69 -5.98
C GLY A 241 2.07 -6.14 -5.97
N GLY A 242 1.15 -5.31 -6.43
CA GLY A 242 -0.28 -5.66 -6.47
C GLY A 242 -1.02 -5.38 -5.16
N ALA A 243 -0.79 -4.23 -4.56
CA ALA A 243 -1.37 -3.80 -3.29
C ALA A 243 -2.26 -2.56 -3.51
N ALA A 244 -3.54 -2.76 -3.84
CA ALA A 244 -4.46 -1.66 -4.15
C ALA A 244 -5.38 -1.28 -2.98
N HIS A 245 -5.68 -2.22 -2.10
CA HIS A 245 -6.66 -1.99 -1.04
C HIS A 245 -6.12 -1.06 0.05
N MET A 246 -6.99 -0.27 0.63
CA MET A 246 -6.65 0.67 1.70
C MET A 246 -7.12 0.12 3.04
N ILE A 247 -6.24 0.18 4.03
CA ILE A 247 -6.58 -0.13 5.42
C ILE A 247 -7.00 1.15 6.13
N GLY A 248 -8.03 1.05 7.00
CA GLY A 248 -8.40 2.10 7.93
C GLY A 248 -7.45 2.20 9.12
N ASP A 249 -7.85 2.99 10.11
CA ASP A 249 -7.13 3.04 11.38
C ASP A 249 -7.12 1.66 12.05
N PRO A 250 -6.01 1.25 12.67
CA PRO A 250 -5.94 -0.02 13.35
C PRO A 250 -7.02 -0.15 14.44
N VAL A 251 -7.81 -1.22 14.39
CA VAL A 251 -8.82 -1.50 15.40
C VAL A 251 -8.20 -2.27 16.56
N SER A 252 -8.53 -1.88 17.78
CA SER A 252 -8.09 -2.59 18.99
C SER A 252 -8.82 -3.92 19.13
N LEU A 253 -8.08 -4.97 19.43
CA LEU A 253 -8.56 -6.30 19.77
C LEU A 253 -8.24 -6.61 21.25
N PRO A 254 -8.89 -7.61 21.86
CA PRO A 254 -8.57 -8.04 23.23
C PRO A 254 -7.08 -8.37 23.41
N HIS A 255 -6.63 -8.41 24.65
CA HIS A 255 -5.28 -8.82 25.07
C HIS A 255 -4.14 -8.00 24.43
N GLY A 256 -4.40 -6.73 24.08
CA GLY A 256 -3.39 -5.85 23.51
C GLY A 256 -3.07 -6.06 22.03
N PHE A 257 -3.86 -6.83 21.30
CA PHE A 257 -3.71 -6.94 19.86
C PHE A 257 -4.38 -5.78 19.12
N SER A 258 -3.91 -5.52 17.89
CA SER A 258 -4.54 -4.62 16.94
C SER A 258 -4.63 -5.26 15.55
N MET A 259 -5.59 -4.77 14.77
CA MET A 259 -5.80 -5.25 13.41
C MET A 259 -6.07 -4.10 12.45
N GLY A 260 -5.37 -4.09 11.32
CA GLY A 260 -5.71 -3.28 10.14
C GLY A 260 -6.60 -4.10 9.20
N ILE A 261 -7.77 -3.56 8.86
CA ILE A 261 -8.77 -4.21 7.99
C ILE A 261 -8.85 -3.44 6.67
N PRO A 262 -8.86 -4.12 5.51
CA PRO A 262 -9.13 -3.47 4.23
C PRO A 262 -10.57 -2.94 4.15
N GLU A 263 -10.71 -1.60 4.17
CA GLU A 263 -12.01 -0.91 4.22
C GLU A 263 -12.42 -0.25 2.91
N ALA A 264 -11.44 -0.02 2.04
CA ALA A 264 -11.68 0.64 0.77
C ALA A 264 -10.79 0.11 -0.35
N ARG A 265 -11.26 0.25 -1.59
CA ARG A 265 -10.48 -0.03 -2.79
C ARG A 265 -10.64 1.07 -3.82
N PRO A 266 -9.55 1.51 -4.46
CA PRO A 266 -9.62 2.40 -5.60
C PRO A 266 -10.13 1.62 -6.83
N ILE A 267 -11.00 2.24 -7.61
CA ILE A 267 -11.39 1.77 -8.94
C ILE A 267 -11.06 2.88 -9.91
N ASP A 268 -10.13 2.64 -10.82
CA ASP A 268 -9.72 3.63 -11.81
C ASP A 268 -10.90 4.04 -12.70
N ARG A 269 -11.00 5.33 -12.98
CA ARG A 269 -12.15 5.90 -13.70
C ARG A 269 -12.17 5.60 -15.19
N ILE A 270 -11.02 5.31 -15.78
CA ILE A 270 -10.86 5.01 -17.21
C ILE A 270 -10.98 3.51 -17.44
N THR A 271 -10.22 2.70 -16.71
CA THR A 271 -10.18 1.26 -16.91
C THR A 271 -11.33 0.52 -16.22
N GLY A 272 -11.94 1.11 -15.19
CA GLY A 272 -12.95 0.45 -14.35
C GLY A 272 -12.38 -0.67 -13.48
N ALA A 273 -11.08 -0.80 -13.38
CA ALA A 273 -10.34 -1.85 -12.67
C ALA A 273 -9.43 -1.28 -11.58
N ASN A 274 -8.71 -2.14 -10.89
CA ASN A 274 -7.58 -1.80 -10.04
C ASN A 274 -6.46 -2.83 -10.20
N TRP A 275 -5.37 -2.67 -9.46
CA TRP A 275 -4.17 -3.50 -9.55
C TRP A 275 -4.04 -4.52 -8.42
N GLU A 276 -5.08 -4.73 -7.59
CA GLU A 276 -5.02 -5.69 -6.47
C GLU A 276 -4.65 -7.08 -6.95
N GLN A 277 -3.65 -7.68 -6.30
CA GLN A 277 -3.04 -8.98 -6.59
C GLN A 277 -2.44 -9.14 -8.01
N THR A 278 -2.79 -8.26 -8.93
CA THR A 278 -2.30 -8.31 -10.31
C THR A 278 -1.05 -7.47 -10.54
N GLY A 279 -0.85 -6.43 -9.73
CA GLY A 279 0.18 -5.41 -9.94
C GLY A 279 -0.09 -4.52 -11.15
N VAL A 280 0.59 -3.38 -11.16
CA VAL A 280 0.64 -2.49 -12.31
C VAL A 280 1.62 -3.08 -13.33
N ILE A 281 1.17 -3.23 -14.56
CA ILE A 281 1.96 -3.80 -15.65
C ILE A 281 2.66 -2.65 -16.37
N PRO A 282 4.00 -2.65 -16.48
CA PRO A 282 4.71 -1.60 -17.22
C PRO A 282 4.38 -1.68 -18.73
N ASP A 283 4.44 -0.53 -19.41
CA ASP A 283 4.26 -0.44 -20.85
C ASP A 283 5.49 -0.99 -21.60
N VAL A 284 6.67 -0.83 -20.97
CA VAL A 284 7.95 -1.26 -21.53
C VAL A 284 8.72 -2.09 -20.50
N ASP A 285 9.19 -3.26 -20.92
CA ASP A 285 10.08 -4.08 -20.08
C ASP A 285 11.38 -3.32 -19.81
N GLY A 286 11.76 -3.26 -18.54
CA GLY A 286 12.96 -2.52 -18.12
C GLY A 286 14.29 -3.21 -18.43
N GLY A 287 14.28 -4.48 -18.83
CA GLY A 287 15.50 -5.23 -19.07
C GLY A 287 16.51 -5.16 -17.93
N ASP A 288 17.79 -5.10 -18.27
CA ASP A 288 18.89 -4.98 -17.29
C ASP A 288 19.09 -3.53 -16.79
N ASP A 289 18.70 -2.53 -17.57
CA ASP A 289 18.84 -1.10 -17.22
C ASP A 289 17.57 -0.28 -17.56
N PRO A 290 16.56 -0.31 -16.68
CA PRO A 290 15.33 0.46 -16.87
C PRO A 290 15.55 1.96 -16.98
N LEU A 291 16.57 2.50 -16.32
CA LEU A 291 16.88 3.93 -16.37
C LEU A 291 17.38 4.34 -17.77
N PHE A 292 18.25 3.53 -18.37
CA PHE A 292 18.71 3.77 -19.74
C PHE A 292 17.54 3.70 -20.74
N ILE A 293 16.63 2.74 -20.58
CA ILE A 293 15.45 2.60 -21.44
C ILE A 293 14.54 3.82 -21.31
N ALA A 294 14.22 4.25 -20.09
CA ALA A 294 13.40 5.44 -19.85
C ALA A 294 14.01 6.72 -20.43
N ARG A 295 15.32 6.92 -20.28
CA ARG A 295 16.02 8.04 -20.91
C ARG A 295 15.89 8.02 -22.42
N ARG A 296 16.08 6.86 -23.06
CA ARG A 296 15.96 6.70 -24.50
C ARG A 296 14.57 7.06 -24.99
N ILE A 297 13.52 6.61 -24.29
CA ILE A 297 12.13 6.93 -24.62
C ILE A 297 11.90 8.45 -24.59
N LEU A 298 12.38 9.13 -23.56
CA LEU A 298 12.20 10.58 -23.42
C LEU A 298 13.03 11.41 -24.40
N MET A 299 14.08 10.85 -24.99
CA MET A 299 14.93 11.51 -25.99
C MET A 299 14.48 11.25 -27.44
N GLU A 300 13.65 10.22 -27.66
CA GLU A 300 13.06 9.96 -28.96
C GLU A 300 11.93 10.98 -29.24
N PRO A 301 11.83 11.55 -30.45
CA PRO A 301 10.71 12.42 -30.76
C PRO A 301 9.41 11.64 -30.66
N ALA A 302 8.38 12.29 -30.06
CA ALA A 302 7.07 11.69 -29.85
C ALA A 302 6.61 10.98 -31.16
N ARG A 303 6.35 9.68 -31.03
CA ARG A 303 5.73 8.92 -32.12
C ARG A 303 4.36 9.55 -32.40
N LYS A 304 4.24 10.17 -33.62
CA LYS A 304 3.01 10.82 -34.10
C LYS A 304 1.89 9.80 -34.30
#